data_9deb0ecc2f1c6fbcad4341f6ccf42ca8
#
_entry.id   9deb0ecc2f1c6fbcad4341f6ccf42ca8
#
_cell.length_a   1.000
_cell.length_b   1.000
_cell.length_c   1.000
_cell.angle_alpha   90.00
_cell.angle_beta   90.00
_cell.angle_gamma   90.00
#
_symmetry.space_group_name_H-M   'P 1'
#
loop_
_entity.id
_entity.type
_entity.pdbx_description
1 polymer ?
#
loop_
_entity_poly.entity_id
_entity_poly.type
_entity_poly.pdbx_seq_one_letter_code
_entity_poly.pdbx_strand_id
1 'polypeptide(L)'
;MSVSDRALAFDNRKKHEAACRELQRLLPNFASIRLAIGEQLLIIHDAEVWKETHKTLEAFFLETFGLDRSYAYRLMDAAKVTKNLNLSPI
;
A
#
# COMPACT_ATOMS: atom_id res chain seq x y z
N MET A 1 -29.32 20.04 -24.81
CA MET A 1 -28.68 18.74 -24.62
C MET A 1 -29.29 17.70 -25.53
N SER A 2 -28.51 16.98 -26.28
CA SER A 2 -28.94 15.89 -27.11
C SER A 2 -29.29 14.66 -26.26
N VAL A 3 -30.07 13.73 -26.80
CA VAL A 3 -30.40 12.47 -26.12
C VAL A 3 -29.13 11.66 -25.87
N SER A 4 -28.17 11.75 -26.79
CA SER A 4 -26.84 11.05 -26.64
C SER A 4 -26.07 11.54 -25.44
N ASP A 5 -26.08 12.84 -25.16
CA ASP A 5 -25.36 13.40 -24.00
C ASP A 5 -25.97 12.92 -22.67
N ARG A 6 -27.30 12.80 -22.62
CA ARG A 6 -27.97 12.27 -21.42
C ARG A 6 -27.65 10.80 -21.20
N ALA A 7 -27.61 10.01 -22.27
CA ALA A 7 -27.26 8.60 -22.19
C ALA A 7 -25.83 8.42 -21.71
N LEU A 8 -24.88 9.20 -22.22
CA LEU A 8 -23.48 9.16 -21.79
C LEU A 8 -23.31 9.57 -20.33
N ALA A 9 -24.04 10.61 -19.89
CA ALA A 9 -23.99 11.04 -18.50
C ALA A 9 -24.51 9.95 -17.56
N PHE A 10 -25.57 9.25 -17.96
CA PHE A 10 -26.14 8.15 -17.20
C PHE A 10 -25.16 6.96 -17.12
N ASP A 11 -24.55 6.59 -18.25
CA ASP A 11 -23.55 5.52 -18.30
C ASP A 11 -22.33 5.85 -17.44
N ASN A 12 -21.84 7.08 -17.50
CA ASN A 12 -20.71 7.52 -16.70
C ASN A 12 -21.00 7.47 -15.22
N ARG A 13 -22.22 7.83 -14.82
CA ARG A 13 -22.63 7.75 -13.42
C ARG A 13 -22.70 6.31 -12.94
N LYS A 14 -23.23 5.40 -13.75
CA LYS A 14 -23.27 3.96 -13.43
C LYS A 14 -21.87 3.39 -13.26
N LYS A 15 -20.95 3.74 -14.16
CA LYS A 15 -19.55 3.31 -14.09
C LYS A 15 -18.89 3.85 -12.83
N HIS A 16 -19.16 5.11 -12.51
CA HIS A 16 -18.62 5.72 -11.31
C HIS A 16 -19.10 5.00 -10.05
N GLU A 17 -20.41 4.74 -9.94
CA GLU A 17 -20.97 4.05 -8.79
C GLU A 17 -20.42 2.63 -8.64
N ALA A 18 -20.29 1.91 -9.76
CA ALA A 18 -19.71 0.58 -9.77
C ALA A 18 -18.24 0.60 -9.31
N ALA A 19 -17.48 1.58 -9.79
CA ALA A 19 -16.09 1.76 -9.40
C ALA A 19 -15.95 2.06 -7.89
N CYS A 20 -16.82 2.90 -7.36
CA CYS A 20 -16.82 3.21 -5.92
C CYS A 20 -17.09 1.97 -5.07
N ARG A 21 -18.08 1.16 -5.48
CA ARG A 21 -18.38 -0.10 -4.78
C ARG A 21 -17.22 -1.07 -4.83
N GLU A 22 -16.57 -1.17 -5.99
CA GLU A 22 -15.41 -2.04 -6.15
C GLU A 22 -14.24 -1.59 -5.27
N LEU A 23 -13.99 -0.29 -5.19
CA LEU A 23 -12.96 0.25 -4.30
C LEU A 23 -13.27 -0.05 -2.84
N GLN A 24 -14.52 0.09 -2.43
CA GLN A 24 -14.93 -0.22 -1.05
C GLN A 24 -14.68 -1.69 -0.72
N ARG A 25 -14.82 -2.57 -1.70
CA ARG A 25 -14.53 -3.99 -1.54
C ARG A 25 -13.03 -4.28 -1.48
N LEU A 26 -12.25 -3.60 -2.32
CA LEU A 26 -10.81 -3.85 -2.46
C LEU A 26 -9.96 -3.20 -1.36
N LEU A 27 -10.37 -2.02 -0.87
CA LEU A 27 -9.55 -1.25 0.07
C LEU A 27 -9.22 -2.01 1.38
N PRO A 28 -10.14 -2.76 2.00
CA PRO A 28 -9.78 -3.53 3.19
C PRO A 28 -8.69 -4.56 2.91
N ASN A 29 -8.75 -5.26 1.77
CA ASN A 29 -7.73 -6.21 1.35
C ASN A 29 -6.39 -5.52 1.08
N PHE A 30 -6.44 -4.34 0.46
CA PHE A 30 -5.25 -3.55 0.18
C PHE A 30 -4.55 -3.12 1.48
N ALA A 31 -5.31 -2.67 2.47
CA ALA A 31 -4.76 -2.28 3.76
C ALA A 31 -4.05 -3.46 4.44
N SER A 32 -4.65 -4.64 4.40
CA SER A 32 -4.07 -5.86 4.96
C SER A 32 -2.77 -6.24 4.25
N ILE A 33 -2.76 -6.17 2.92
CA ILE A 33 -1.56 -6.46 2.11
C ILE A 33 -0.46 -5.45 2.42
N ARG A 34 -0.79 -4.18 2.54
CA ARG A 34 0.19 -3.13 2.86
C ARG A 34 0.86 -3.39 4.21
N LEU A 35 0.10 -3.78 5.21
CA LEU A 35 0.65 -4.11 6.53
C LEU A 35 1.57 -5.32 6.44
N ALA A 36 1.18 -6.35 5.71
CA ALA A 36 2.00 -7.54 5.51
C ALA A 36 3.33 -7.19 4.83
N ILE A 37 3.29 -6.33 3.81
CA ILE A 37 4.51 -5.85 3.14
C ILE A 37 5.40 -5.10 4.13
N GLY A 38 4.81 -4.19 4.91
CA GLY A 38 5.55 -3.42 5.90
C GLY A 38 6.25 -4.30 6.93
N GLU A 39 5.60 -5.36 7.37
CA GLU A 39 6.18 -6.33 8.29
C GLU A 39 7.41 -7.02 7.69
N GLN A 40 7.32 -7.41 6.42
CA GLN A 40 8.45 -8.02 5.72
C GLN A 40 9.61 -7.03 5.55
N LEU A 41 9.31 -5.78 5.24
CA LEU A 41 10.34 -4.74 5.14
C LEU A 41 11.05 -4.52 6.48
N LEU A 42 10.32 -4.59 7.58
CA LEU A 42 10.93 -4.49 8.92
C LEU A 42 11.87 -5.65 9.22
N ILE A 43 11.50 -6.85 8.83
CA ILE A 43 12.36 -8.04 8.99
C ILE A 43 13.67 -7.84 8.22
N ILE A 44 13.59 -7.35 6.99
CA ILE A 44 14.77 -7.08 6.17
C ILE A 44 15.64 -5.98 6.82
N HIS A 45 15.01 -4.92 7.30
CA HIS A 45 15.68 -3.83 8.01
C HIS A 45 16.47 -4.36 9.22
N ASP A 46 15.81 -5.17 10.05
CA ASP A 46 16.41 -5.65 11.30
C ASP A 46 17.48 -6.70 11.08
N ALA A 47 17.35 -7.52 10.04
CA ALA A 47 18.32 -8.57 9.72
C ALA A 47 19.65 -8.02 9.21
N GLU A 48 19.64 -6.84 8.60
CA GLU A 48 20.83 -6.13 8.09
C GLU A 48 21.66 -6.88 7.04
N VAL A 49 21.13 -7.95 6.45
CA VAL A 49 21.81 -8.72 5.40
C VAL A 49 22.04 -7.88 4.15
N TRP A 50 21.18 -6.86 3.92
CA TRP A 50 21.32 -5.93 2.79
C TRP A 50 22.67 -5.19 2.79
N LYS A 51 23.32 -5.06 3.94
CA LYS A 51 24.64 -4.40 4.06
C LYS A 51 25.74 -5.14 3.32
N GLU A 52 25.56 -6.42 3.06
CA GLU A 52 26.53 -7.22 2.30
C GLU A 52 26.63 -6.78 0.84
N THR A 53 25.56 -6.26 0.27
CA THR A 53 25.48 -5.92 -1.15
C THR A 53 25.22 -4.45 -1.44
N HIS A 54 24.71 -3.69 -0.48
CA HIS A 54 24.29 -2.30 -0.66
C HIS A 54 24.76 -1.41 0.47
N LYS A 55 25.03 -0.15 0.15
CA LYS A 55 25.50 0.83 1.14
C LYS A 55 24.34 1.33 2.02
N THR A 56 23.13 1.38 1.48
CA THR A 56 21.96 1.88 2.20
C THR A 56 20.78 0.94 2.01
N LEU A 57 19.89 0.92 2.98
CA LEU A 57 18.65 0.16 2.91
C LEU A 57 17.78 0.67 1.75
N GLU A 58 17.75 1.99 1.56
CA GLU A 58 16.97 2.62 0.48
C GLU A 58 17.43 2.12 -0.89
N ALA A 59 18.74 2.02 -1.10
CA ALA A 59 19.27 1.50 -2.36
C ALA A 59 18.88 0.04 -2.56
N PHE A 60 18.92 -0.75 -1.51
CA PHE A 60 18.50 -2.16 -1.57
C PHE A 60 17.01 -2.28 -1.95
N PHE A 61 16.14 -1.52 -1.31
CA PHE A 61 14.71 -1.57 -1.60
C PHE A 61 14.41 -1.11 -3.02
N LEU A 62 15.08 -0.07 -3.49
CA LEU A 62 14.85 0.45 -4.84
C LEU A 62 15.32 -0.54 -5.90
N GLU A 63 16.52 -1.08 -5.76
CA GLU A 63 17.10 -2.00 -6.73
C GLU A 63 16.38 -3.35 -6.75
N THR A 64 16.05 -3.88 -5.59
CA THR A 64 15.49 -5.23 -5.45
C THR A 64 13.99 -5.26 -5.73
N PHE A 65 13.25 -4.26 -5.23
CA PHE A 65 11.78 -4.29 -5.25
C PHE A 65 11.16 -3.11 -5.98
N GLY A 66 11.94 -2.15 -6.46
CA GLY A 66 11.40 -0.95 -7.07
C GLY A 66 10.65 -0.04 -6.10
N LEU A 67 10.92 -0.19 -4.79
CA LEU A 67 10.27 0.62 -3.76
C LEU A 67 11.07 1.88 -3.50
N ASP A 68 10.42 3.02 -3.63
CA ASP A 68 11.02 4.30 -3.32
C ASP A 68 11.10 4.48 -1.79
N ARG A 69 12.07 5.29 -1.34
CA ARG A 69 12.36 5.53 0.06
C ARG A 69 11.13 5.94 0.88
N SER A 70 10.41 6.95 0.39
CA SER A 70 9.26 7.49 1.12
C SER A 70 8.16 6.45 1.31
N TYR A 71 7.90 5.70 0.26
CA TYR A 71 6.85 4.67 0.30
C TYR A 71 7.26 3.51 1.21
N ALA A 72 8.51 3.06 1.12
CA ALA A 72 9.01 1.97 1.96
C ALA A 72 8.93 2.33 3.45
N TYR A 73 9.34 3.55 3.81
CA TYR A 73 9.28 4.00 5.21
C TYR A 73 7.86 4.15 5.71
N ARG A 74 6.93 4.61 4.87
CA ARG A 74 5.51 4.67 5.25
C ARG A 74 4.94 3.29 5.56
N LEU A 75 5.30 2.31 4.75
CA LEU A 75 4.85 0.93 4.96
C LEU A 75 5.42 0.36 6.27
N MET A 76 6.71 0.59 6.51
CA MET A 76 7.34 0.14 7.75
C MET A 76 6.75 0.82 8.99
N ASP A 77 6.52 2.13 8.92
CA ASP A 77 5.92 2.88 10.02
C ASP A 77 4.52 2.39 10.35
N ALA A 78 3.71 2.14 9.33
CA ALA A 78 2.37 1.59 9.52
C ALA A 78 2.42 0.22 10.21
N ALA A 79 3.35 -0.63 9.82
CA ALA A 79 3.53 -1.93 10.43
C ALA A 79 4.01 -1.83 11.88
N LYS A 80 4.91 -0.88 12.18
CA LYS A 80 5.35 -0.63 13.56
C LYS A 80 4.21 -0.20 14.47
N VAL A 81 3.37 0.71 14.01
CA VAL A 81 2.23 1.21 14.78
C VAL A 81 1.27 0.06 15.09
N THR A 82 0.94 -0.75 14.09
CA THR A 82 0.05 -1.89 14.26
C THR A 82 0.63 -2.90 15.23
N LYS A 83 1.93 -3.21 15.11
CA LYS A 83 2.61 -4.14 16.00
C LYS A 83 2.60 -3.64 17.46
N ASN A 84 2.86 -2.35 17.65
CA ASN A 84 2.85 -1.75 18.99
C ASN A 84 1.46 -1.80 19.61
N LEU A 85 0.42 -1.54 18.83
CA LEU A 85 -0.96 -1.65 19.30
C LEU A 85 -1.32 -3.07 19.70
N ASN A 86 -0.85 -4.05 18.94
CA ASN A 86 -1.08 -5.47 19.26
C ASN A 86 -0.31 -5.93 20.50
N LEU A 87 0.82 -5.31 20.80
CA LEU A 87 1.65 -5.65 21.94
C LEU A 87 1.24 -4.90 23.21
N SER A 88 0.44 -3.86 23.10
CA SER A 88 -0.01 -3.09 24.25
C SER A 88 -0.98 -3.92 25.09
N PRO A 89 -0.72 -4.12 26.39
CA PRO A 89 -1.67 -4.81 27.24
C PRO A 89 -2.93 -3.96 27.39
N ILE A 90 -4.04 -4.57 27.24
CA ILE A 90 -5.33 -3.90 27.40
C ILE A 90 -5.80 -4.05 28.83
#